data_5c8851f902252f1741b6336bc41e04c0
#
_entry.id   5c8851f902252f1741b6336bc41e04c0
#
_cell.length_a   1.000
_cell.length_b   1.000
_cell.length_c   1.000
_cell.angle_alpha   90.00
_cell.angle_beta   90.00
_cell.angle_gamma   90.00
#
_symmetry.space_group_name_H-M   'P 1'
#
loop_
_entity.id
_entity.type
_entity.pdbx_description
1 polymer ?
#
loop_
_entity_poly.entity_id
_entity_poly.type
_entity_poly.pdbx_seq_one_letter_code
_entity_poly.pdbx_strand_id
1 'polypeptide(L)'
;MVLKVLNVGHGDSIILTPEIGCEFEGENFFIDLGPGQYDITKHISREDRVQIFITHHDADHLNGIRFFINRMNQVDEITVPFYQNEITLIAKSILSLKGMCQAHDCAEFIRLLEDLVGNQIYLKELTNRRSTGPKLSFAHEGKWYCNHITCLNPPIFMDSFYWLKEAATVDLCDIIDELFEPGFASSMNRYVLSFRKRSHDEEYFNEYEDFNDITLDASVETNFLSEEINARKASYVVDFMMRNLELLRAFNAAPDRENLRIIYEDFIKCTHDACTVLRMAYSTKTFLLTGDASKKVFHRLMREGLDITADYLKMPHHGSKQNITEEILDAIQPKVAIISHNNRRFGKAKDSLPNMEVLEMLGNKGIDVMLTNDVCKQNVRCMSKSSHLGDQFVEVL
;
A
#
# COMPACT_ATOMS: atom_id res chain seq x y z
N MET A 1 12.95 21.03 -8.24
CA MET A 1 12.34 19.69 -8.17
C MET A 1 11.51 19.43 -9.40
N VAL A 2 11.60 18.24 -9.98
CA VAL A 2 10.73 17.80 -11.08
C VAL A 2 9.94 16.58 -10.62
N LEU A 3 8.63 16.61 -10.76
CA LEU A 3 7.75 15.46 -10.49
C LEU A 3 7.11 15.04 -11.79
N LYS A 4 7.28 13.77 -12.17
CA LYS A 4 6.73 13.16 -13.38
C LYS A 4 5.78 12.04 -12.96
N VAL A 5 4.52 12.11 -13.38
CA VAL A 5 3.56 11.03 -13.21
C VAL A 5 3.46 10.28 -14.53
N LEU A 6 3.93 9.06 -14.56
CA LEU A 6 4.07 8.27 -15.77
C LEU A 6 2.71 7.70 -16.22
N ASN A 7 2.49 7.66 -17.53
CA ASN A 7 1.36 6.95 -18.10
C ASN A 7 1.68 5.45 -18.20
N VAL A 8 1.48 4.72 -17.13
CA VAL A 8 1.68 3.27 -17.08
C VAL A 8 0.39 2.48 -17.37
N GLY A 9 -0.65 3.17 -17.82
CA GLY A 9 -1.97 2.61 -17.97
C GLY A 9 -2.73 2.63 -16.66
N HIS A 10 -3.26 1.48 -16.24
CA HIS A 10 -3.83 1.32 -14.90
C HIS A 10 -2.69 1.14 -13.90
N GLY A 11 -2.65 1.96 -12.90
CA GLY A 11 -1.64 1.93 -11.86
C GLY A 11 -0.89 3.26 -11.70
N ASP A 12 -0.06 3.30 -10.68
CA ASP A 12 0.75 4.48 -10.35
C ASP A 12 2.23 4.22 -10.60
N SER A 13 2.91 5.21 -11.16
CA SER A 13 4.36 5.31 -11.18
C SER A 13 4.75 6.78 -11.27
N ILE A 14 5.43 7.26 -10.26
CA ILE A 14 5.80 8.67 -10.12
C ILE A 14 7.31 8.74 -9.94
N ILE A 15 7.97 9.62 -10.69
CA ILE A 15 9.38 9.93 -10.51
C ILE A 15 9.50 11.32 -9.94
N LEU A 16 10.18 11.43 -8.83
CA LEU A 16 10.59 12.68 -8.23
C LEU A 16 12.10 12.84 -8.38
N THR A 17 12.53 13.91 -9.02
CA THR A 17 13.94 14.32 -9.10
C THR A 17 14.13 15.54 -8.21
N PRO A 18 14.89 15.44 -7.11
CA PRO A 18 15.17 16.55 -6.19
C PRO A 18 15.88 17.73 -6.88
N GLU A 19 15.82 18.89 -6.26
CA GLU A 19 16.56 20.08 -6.71
C GLU A 19 18.03 19.99 -6.33
N ILE A 20 18.85 20.75 -7.05
CA ILE A 20 20.26 21.00 -6.72
C ILE A 20 20.34 21.61 -5.31
N GLY A 21 21.22 21.06 -4.48
CA GLY A 21 21.41 21.48 -3.09
C GLY A 21 20.52 20.78 -2.06
N CYS A 22 19.66 19.84 -2.48
CA CYS A 22 19.02 18.90 -1.58
C CYS A 22 20.02 17.80 -1.17
N GLU A 23 19.89 17.22 0.04
CA GLU A 23 20.74 16.10 0.49
C GLU A 23 20.69 14.87 -0.43
N PHE A 24 19.64 14.76 -1.25
CA PHE A 24 19.44 13.70 -2.26
C PHE A 24 19.65 14.20 -3.69
N GLU A 25 20.47 15.24 -3.87
CA GLU A 25 20.84 15.70 -5.21
C GLU A 25 21.52 14.57 -6.00
N GLY A 26 21.01 14.30 -7.22
CA GLY A 26 21.50 13.21 -8.07
C GLY A 26 20.80 11.87 -7.82
N GLU A 27 19.86 11.78 -6.89
CA GLU A 27 19.01 10.61 -6.69
C GLU A 27 17.62 10.82 -7.33
N ASN A 28 17.02 9.74 -7.81
CA ASN A 28 15.63 9.74 -8.26
C ASN A 28 14.78 8.91 -7.31
N PHE A 29 13.63 9.45 -6.92
CA PHE A 29 12.66 8.72 -6.11
C PHE A 29 11.57 8.17 -7.02
N PHE A 30 11.36 6.87 -7.01
CA PHE A 30 10.19 6.25 -7.60
C PHE A 30 9.16 6.03 -6.50
N ILE A 31 7.97 6.58 -6.70
CA ILE A 31 6.80 6.30 -5.87
C ILE A 31 5.86 5.46 -6.71
N ASP A 32 5.74 4.18 -6.33
CA ASP A 32 5.13 3.10 -7.09
C ASP A 32 5.79 2.86 -8.47
N LEU A 33 5.59 1.67 -8.98
CA LEU A 33 6.33 1.17 -10.15
C LEU A 33 5.41 0.72 -11.29
N GLY A 34 4.09 0.87 -11.10
CA GLY A 34 3.08 0.50 -12.09
C GLY A 34 2.88 -1.01 -12.26
N PRO A 35 2.02 -1.41 -13.21
CA PRO A 35 1.60 -2.81 -13.42
C PRO A 35 2.68 -3.68 -14.07
N GLY A 36 3.86 -3.13 -14.30
CA GLY A 36 4.98 -3.86 -14.90
C GLY A 36 4.79 -4.20 -16.38
N GLN A 37 3.90 -3.55 -17.08
CA GLN A 37 3.73 -3.73 -18.53
C GLN A 37 4.71 -2.87 -19.34
N TYR A 38 5.22 -1.80 -18.74
CA TYR A 38 6.09 -0.80 -19.36
C TYR A 38 7.39 -0.68 -18.58
N ASP A 39 8.51 -0.63 -19.28
CA ASP A 39 9.82 -0.41 -18.67
C ASP A 39 9.95 1.07 -18.25
N ILE A 40 9.69 1.32 -16.97
CA ILE A 40 9.80 2.65 -16.36
C ILE A 40 11.24 3.09 -16.15
N THR A 41 12.22 2.16 -16.17
CA THR A 41 13.63 2.48 -15.97
C THR A 41 14.26 3.26 -17.12
N LYS A 42 13.60 3.34 -18.27
CA LYS A 42 14.02 4.17 -19.41
C LYS A 42 13.99 5.68 -19.14
N HIS A 43 13.28 6.10 -18.07
CA HIS A 43 13.20 7.50 -17.66
C HIS A 43 14.38 7.96 -16.79
N ILE A 44 15.30 7.05 -16.47
CA ILE A 44 16.52 7.33 -15.70
C ILE A 44 17.75 6.80 -16.45
N SER A 45 18.93 7.41 -16.19
CA SER A 45 20.19 6.93 -16.72
C SER A 45 20.68 5.69 -15.94
N ARG A 46 21.71 5.02 -16.45
CA ARG A 46 22.36 3.89 -15.75
C ARG A 46 23.25 4.33 -14.59
N GLU A 47 23.51 5.62 -14.50
CA GLU A 47 24.39 6.21 -13.48
C GLU A 47 23.58 6.81 -12.32
N ASP A 48 22.26 6.98 -12.53
CA ASP A 48 21.38 7.55 -11.51
C ASP A 48 21.26 6.60 -10.31
N ARG A 49 21.23 7.18 -9.13
CA ARG A 49 20.86 6.49 -7.89
C ARG A 49 19.36 6.55 -7.71
N VAL A 50 18.79 5.53 -7.10
CA VAL A 50 17.33 5.36 -7.02
C VAL A 50 16.89 4.98 -5.60
N GLN A 51 15.89 5.68 -5.12
CA GLN A 51 15.10 5.32 -3.94
C GLN A 51 13.72 4.88 -4.42
N ILE A 52 13.20 3.76 -3.91
CA ILE A 52 11.88 3.24 -4.29
C ILE A 52 10.95 3.30 -3.10
N PHE A 53 9.78 3.92 -3.26
CA PHE A 53 8.69 3.93 -2.31
C PHE A 53 7.51 3.17 -2.89
N ILE A 54 7.06 2.16 -2.19
CA ILE A 54 5.84 1.41 -2.53
C ILE A 54 4.73 1.87 -1.60
N THR A 55 3.65 2.39 -2.17
CA THR A 55 2.52 2.87 -1.36
C THR A 55 1.70 1.73 -0.78
N HIS A 56 1.50 0.66 -1.55
CA HIS A 56 0.86 -0.58 -1.14
C HIS A 56 1.17 -1.72 -2.13
N HIS A 57 0.59 -2.91 -1.92
CA HIS A 57 1.04 -4.15 -2.57
C HIS A 57 0.38 -4.49 -3.89
N ASP A 58 -0.62 -3.74 -4.29
CA ASP A 58 -1.42 -4.08 -5.46
C ASP A 58 -0.54 -4.15 -6.71
N ALA A 59 -0.88 -5.08 -7.59
CA ALA A 59 -0.06 -5.41 -8.75
C ALA A 59 0.21 -4.20 -9.68
N ASP A 60 -0.72 -3.28 -9.71
CA ASP A 60 -0.63 -2.06 -10.50
C ASP A 60 0.21 -0.94 -9.86
N HIS A 61 0.76 -1.19 -8.66
CA HIS A 61 1.72 -0.32 -7.97
C HIS A 61 3.11 -0.97 -7.84
N LEU A 62 3.19 -2.30 -7.74
CA LEU A 62 4.43 -2.99 -7.40
C LEU A 62 5.07 -3.75 -8.56
N ASN A 63 4.31 -4.26 -9.53
CA ASN A 63 4.81 -5.22 -10.53
C ASN A 63 5.95 -4.68 -11.42
N GLY A 64 6.13 -3.36 -11.50
CA GLY A 64 7.24 -2.73 -12.21
C GLY A 64 8.61 -2.98 -11.58
N ILE A 65 8.68 -3.51 -10.35
CA ILE A 65 9.95 -3.86 -9.67
C ILE A 65 10.82 -4.79 -10.52
N ARG A 66 10.21 -5.63 -11.36
CA ARG A 66 10.92 -6.54 -12.26
C ARG A 66 11.87 -5.86 -13.23
N PHE A 67 11.62 -4.61 -13.61
CA PHE A 67 12.52 -3.85 -14.48
C PHE A 67 13.80 -3.41 -13.77
N PHE A 68 13.78 -3.36 -12.45
CA PHE A 68 14.96 -3.04 -11.64
C PHE A 68 15.85 -4.24 -11.34
N ILE A 69 15.45 -5.50 -11.66
CA ILE A 69 16.25 -6.71 -11.35
C ILE A 69 17.70 -6.56 -11.83
N ASN A 70 17.87 -6.09 -13.06
CA ASN A 70 19.19 -5.90 -13.67
C ASN A 70 19.83 -4.54 -13.33
N ARG A 71 19.17 -3.75 -12.49
CA ARG A 71 19.56 -2.41 -12.05
C ARG A 71 19.57 -2.25 -10.53
N MET A 72 19.54 -3.37 -9.80
CA MET A 72 19.49 -3.34 -8.32
C MET A 72 20.70 -2.67 -7.69
N ASN A 73 21.83 -2.61 -8.40
CA ASN A 73 23.02 -1.86 -7.97
C ASN A 73 22.82 -0.33 -8.02
N GLN A 74 21.79 0.17 -8.68
CA GLN A 74 21.39 1.58 -8.69
C GLN A 74 20.40 1.90 -7.57
N VAL A 75 19.72 0.89 -7.00
CA VAL A 75 18.71 1.06 -5.96
C VAL A 75 19.39 1.06 -4.60
N ASP A 76 19.28 2.14 -3.87
CA ASP A 76 19.83 2.29 -2.53
C ASP A 76 18.91 1.76 -1.46
N GLU A 77 17.63 2.11 -1.56
CA GLU A 77 16.63 1.74 -0.57
C GLU A 77 15.28 1.45 -1.24
N ILE A 78 14.58 0.45 -0.71
CA ILE A 78 13.18 0.17 -1.03
C ILE A 78 12.38 0.37 0.25
N THR A 79 11.49 1.34 0.23
CA THR A 79 10.59 1.65 1.35
C THR A 79 9.20 1.09 1.05
N VAL A 80 8.66 0.29 1.96
CA VAL A 80 7.33 -0.33 1.87
C VAL A 80 6.45 0.10 3.04
N PRO A 81 5.12 -0.07 2.96
CA PRO A 81 4.24 0.27 4.08
C PRO A 81 4.60 -0.49 5.35
N PHE A 82 4.41 0.14 6.50
CA PHE A 82 4.77 -0.42 7.81
C PHE A 82 4.09 -1.77 8.11
N TYR A 83 2.87 -1.98 7.61
CA TYR A 83 2.08 -3.21 7.80
C TYR A 83 2.23 -4.23 6.65
N GLN A 84 3.28 -4.12 5.86
CA GLN A 84 3.57 -5.01 4.72
C GLN A 84 3.50 -6.50 5.08
N ASN A 85 4.14 -6.90 6.16
CA ASN A 85 4.23 -8.30 6.56
C ASN A 85 2.86 -8.83 7.03
N GLU A 86 2.12 -8.02 7.78
CA GLU A 86 0.79 -8.35 8.32
C GLU A 86 -0.23 -8.51 7.20
N ILE A 87 -0.21 -7.62 6.21
CA ILE A 87 -1.06 -7.73 5.01
C ILE A 87 -0.73 -9.02 4.24
N THR A 88 0.55 -9.34 4.07
CA THR A 88 0.97 -10.59 3.45
C THR A 88 0.51 -11.82 4.25
N LEU A 89 0.54 -11.72 5.59
CA LEU A 89 0.05 -12.80 6.45
C LEU A 89 -1.46 -12.99 6.33
N ILE A 90 -2.24 -11.91 6.23
CA ILE A 90 -3.69 -11.97 5.97
C ILE A 90 -3.95 -12.65 4.62
N ALA A 91 -3.25 -12.26 3.55
CA ALA A 91 -3.39 -12.90 2.24
C ALA A 91 -3.07 -14.40 2.29
N LYS A 92 -1.98 -14.80 2.96
CA LYS A 92 -1.63 -16.20 3.20
C LYS A 92 -2.69 -16.94 4.01
N SER A 93 -3.30 -16.26 5.01
CA SER A 93 -4.38 -16.85 5.81
C SER A 93 -5.59 -17.19 4.94
N ILE A 94 -6.01 -16.27 4.06
CA ILE A 94 -7.11 -16.53 3.13
C ILE A 94 -6.78 -17.71 2.22
N LEU A 95 -5.57 -17.76 1.64
CA LEU A 95 -5.12 -18.87 0.77
C LEU A 95 -5.02 -20.22 1.51
N SER A 96 -4.86 -20.21 2.84
CA SER A 96 -4.70 -21.39 3.68
C SER A 96 -6.01 -21.88 4.32
N LEU A 97 -7.16 -21.33 3.93
CA LEU A 97 -8.47 -21.80 4.37
C LEU A 97 -8.73 -23.25 3.89
N LYS A 98 -9.28 -24.09 4.77
CA LYS A 98 -9.58 -25.49 4.44
C LYS A 98 -10.52 -25.66 3.23
N GLY A 99 -11.44 -24.73 3.03
CA GLY A 99 -12.34 -24.71 1.88
C GLY A 99 -11.67 -24.34 0.55
N MET A 100 -10.45 -23.80 0.57
CA MET A 100 -9.80 -23.24 -0.63
C MET A 100 -9.54 -24.31 -1.72
N CYS A 101 -9.22 -25.54 -1.33
CA CYS A 101 -8.99 -26.63 -2.28
C CYS A 101 -10.24 -27.02 -3.11
N GLN A 102 -11.43 -26.62 -2.69
CA GLN A 102 -12.70 -26.87 -3.37
C GLN A 102 -13.25 -25.63 -4.11
N ALA A 103 -12.57 -24.51 -4.02
CA ALA A 103 -13.01 -23.20 -4.51
C ALA A 103 -12.70 -22.99 -6.00
N HIS A 104 -13.16 -23.88 -6.88
CA HIS A 104 -12.85 -23.86 -8.32
C HIS A 104 -13.30 -22.58 -9.03
N ASP A 105 -14.40 -21.97 -8.59
CA ASP A 105 -14.96 -20.75 -9.19
C ASP A 105 -14.30 -19.47 -8.69
N CYS A 106 -13.28 -19.59 -7.82
CA CYS A 106 -12.61 -18.48 -7.15
C CYS A 106 -11.22 -18.14 -7.74
N ALA A 107 -10.83 -18.75 -8.85
CA ALA A 107 -9.49 -18.67 -9.43
C ALA A 107 -8.99 -17.23 -9.65
N GLU A 108 -9.86 -16.27 -9.90
CA GLU A 108 -9.52 -14.86 -10.06
C GLU A 108 -8.97 -14.27 -8.76
N PHE A 109 -9.69 -14.46 -7.65
CA PHE A 109 -9.26 -13.93 -6.33
C PHE A 109 -8.04 -14.67 -5.80
N ILE A 110 -7.98 -15.98 -6.00
CA ILE A 110 -6.83 -16.82 -5.63
C ILE A 110 -5.57 -16.26 -6.30
N ARG A 111 -5.61 -16.04 -7.62
CA ARG A 111 -4.48 -15.51 -8.37
C ARG A 111 -4.04 -14.13 -7.86
N LEU A 112 -4.97 -13.22 -7.56
CA LEU A 112 -4.64 -11.90 -7.03
C LEU A 112 -3.93 -11.98 -5.67
N LEU A 113 -4.39 -12.87 -4.79
CA LEU A 113 -3.73 -13.12 -3.50
C LEU A 113 -2.36 -13.79 -3.67
N GLU A 114 -2.23 -14.75 -4.58
CA GLU A 114 -0.95 -15.40 -4.91
C GLU A 114 0.05 -14.41 -5.49
N ASP A 115 -0.38 -13.54 -6.39
CA ASP A 115 0.46 -12.48 -6.98
C ASP A 115 0.98 -11.53 -5.87
N LEU A 116 0.13 -11.15 -4.92
CA LEU A 116 0.51 -10.30 -3.80
C LEU A 116 1.56 -10.99 -2.90
N VAL A 117 1.31 -12.24 -2.52
CA VAL A 117 2.26 -13.03 -1.71
C VAL A 117 3.57 -13.25 -2.49
N GLY A 118 3.50 -13.56 -3.78
CA GLY A 118 4.65 -13.74 -4.65
C GLY A 118 5.51 -12.49 -4.77
N ASN A 119 4.88 -11.33 -4.93
CA ASN A 119 5.56 -10.04 -4.98
C ASN A 119 6.33 -9.75 -3.69
N GLN A 120 5.76 -10.08 -2.52
CA GLN A 120 6.44 -9.91 -1.24
C GLN A 120 7.66 -10.83 -1.09
N ILE A 121 7.52 -12.11 -1.45
CA ILE A 121 8.64 -13.05 -1.45
C ILE A 121 9.75 -12.53 -2.38
N TYR A 122 9.36 -12.05 -3.54
CA TYR A 122 10.27 -11.50 -4.53
C TYR A 122 11.03 -10.27 -4.02
N LEU A 123 10.34 -9.33 -3.37
CA LEU A 123 10.98 -8.17 -2.73
C LEU A 123 12.02 -8.59 -1.69
N LYS A 124 11.67 -9.54 -0.80
CA LYS A 124 12.60 -10.09 0.21
C LYS A 124 13.83 -10.74 -0.44
N GLU A 125 13.62 -11.53 -1.49
CA GLU A 125 14.74 -12.14 -2.22
C GLU A 125 15.66 -11.10 -2.86
N LEU A 126 15.12 -10.02 -3.42
CA LEU A 126 15.92 -8.94 -4.01
C LEU A 126 16.75 -8.21 -2.97
N THR A 127 16.20 -7.95 -1.80
CA THR A 127 16.89 -7.25 -0.71
C THR A 127 17.90 -8.14 0.02
N ASN A 128 17.65 -9.45 0.11
CA ASN A 128 18.50 -10.41 0.84
C ASN A 128 19.65 -10.98 0.00
N ARG A 129 19.62 -10.92 -1.33
CA ARG A 129 20.60 -11.61 -2.22
C ARG A 129 22.03 -11.11 -2.15
N ARG A 130 22.32 -9.96 -1.51
CA ARG A 130 23.69 -9.41 -1.49
C ARG A 130 23.96 -8.62 -0.21
N SER A 131 25.16 -8.73 0.30
CA SER A 131 25.70 -7.79 1.29
C SER A 131 25.75 -6.33 0.78
N THR A 132 25.45 -6.11 -0.50
CA THR A 132 25.42 -4.82 -1.21
C THR A 132 24.06 -4.57 -1.87
N GLY A 133 23.00 -5.31 -1.51
CA GLY A 133 21.64 -5.11 -2.02
C GLY A 133 21.01 -3.82 -1.44
N PRO A 134 19.89 -3.36 -2.03
CA PRO A 134 19.16 -2.22 -1.50
C PRO A 134 18.71 -2.51 -0.06
N LYS A 135 18.74 -1.47 0.76
CA LYS A 135 18.15 -1.51 2.10
C LYS A 135 16.64 -1.62 1.99
N LEU A 136 16.02 -2.49 2.79
CA LEU A 136 14.57 -2.50 2.98
C LEU A 136 14.20 -1.67 4.19
N SER A 137 13.29 -0.72 4.02
CA SER A 137 12.76 0.09 5.11
C SER A 137 11.24 0.17 5.11
N PHE A 138 10.67 0.70 6.20
CA PHE A 138 9.24 0.77 6.41
C PHE A 138 8.78 2.22 6.53
N ALA A 139 7.73 2.57 5.79
CA ALA A 139 7.06 3.86 5.85
C ALA A 139 6.01 3.86 6.96
N HIS A 140 6.08 4.84 7.85
CA HIS A 140 5.08 5.09 8.90
C HIS A 140 4.94 6.58 9.17
N GLU A 141 3.85 6.95 9.79
CA GLU A 141 3.58 8.32 10.21
C GLU A 141 4.74 8.94 10.98
N GLY A 142 5.00 10.21 10.69
CA GLY A 142 6.07 10.98 11.33
C GLY A 142 7.47 10.68 10.81
N LYS A 143 7.66 9.70 9.93
CA LYS A 143 8.96 9.46 9.31
C LYS A 143 9.25 10.50 8.25
N TRP A 144 10.44 11.10 8.34
CA TRP A 144 10.99 12.04 7.37
C TRP A 144 12.01 11.32 6.49
N TYR A 145 11.95 11.55 5.18
CA TYR A 145 12.91 10.99 4.22
C TYR A 145 13.92 12.03 3.73
N CYS A 146 13.59 13.27 3.87
CA CYS A 146 14.45 14.44 3.75
C CYS A 146 13.70 15.61 4.41
N ASN A 147 14.27 16.79 4.44
CA ASN A 147 13.61 17.98 4.99
C ASN A 147 12.30 18.35 4.27
N HIS A 148 11.95 17.63 3.19
CA HIS A 148 10.85 17.97 2.29
C HIS A 148 9.78 16.89 2.15
N ILE A 149 10.04 15.65 2.57
CA ILE A 149 9.11 14.51 2.42
C ILE A 149 8.77 13.94 3.79
N THR A 150 7.49 13.98 4.13
CA THR A 150 6.95 13.44 5.38
C THR A 150 5.96 12.32 5.08
N CYS A 151 6.06 11.21 5.78
CA CYS A 151 5.06 10.16 5.75
C CYS A 151 3.92 10.49 6.73
N LEU A 152 2.69 10.50 6.24
CA LEU A 152 1.48 10.78 7.03
C LEU A 152 0.69 9.52 7.37
N ASN A 153 0.89 8.41 6.64
CA ASN A 153 0.22 7.13 6.82
C ASN A 153 1.14 6.00 6.30
N PRO A 154 1.10 4.78 6.86
CA PRO A 154 0.23 4.35 7.96
C PRO A 154 0.71 4.84 9.32
N PRO A 155 -0.19 4.92 10.33
CA PRO A 155 0.22 5.21 11.71
C PRO A 155 1.04 4.04 12.25
N ILE A 156 1.87 4.29 13.27
CA ILE A 156 2.59 3.22 13.98
C ILE A 156 1.60 2.28 14.67
N PHE A 157 0.45 2.83 15.12
CA PHE A 157 -0.59 2.09 15.81
C PHE A 157 -1.92 2.20 15.05
N MET A 158 -2.45 1.07 14.59
CA MET A 158 -3.72 1.00 13.85
C MET A 158 -4.97 1.03 14.76
N ASP A 159 -4.82 1.26 16.05
CA ASP A 159 -5.94 1.35 17.01
C ASP A 159 -6.96 2.44 16.63
N SER A 160 -6.51 3.45 15.90
CA SER A 160 -7.39 4.49 15.35
C SER A 160 -8.34 4.00 14.26
N PHE A 161 -8.06 2.83 13.67
CA PHE A 161 -8.86 2.19 12.62
C PHE A 161 -9.63 0.98 13.13
N TYR A 162 -9.03 0.20 14.04
CA TYR A 162 -9.50 -1.12 14.44
C TYR A 162 -9.45 -1.25 15.97
N TRP A 163 -10.59 -1.44 16.58
CA TRP A 163 -10.71 -1.66 18.02
C TRP A 163 -10.83 -3.14 18.32
N LEU A 164 -9.79 -3.74 18.87
CA LEU A 164 -9.88 -5.05 19.50
C LEU A 164 -10.46 -4.90 20.90
N LYS A 165 -11.61 -5.54 21.15
CA LYS A 165 -12.08 -5.76 22.52
C LYS A 165 -11.21 -6.86 23.13
N GLU A 166 -10.58 -6.62 24.28
CA GLU A 166 -9.72 -7.58 25.01
C GLU A 166 -10.35 -8.96 25.22
N ALA A 167 -11.67 -9.06 25.22
CA ALA A 167 -12.41 -10.30 25.44
C ALA A 167 -12.28 -11.35 24.31
N ALA A 168 -11.78 -10.97 23.13
CA ALA A 168 -11.76 -11.87 21.95
C ALA A 168 -10.53 -12.81 21.91
N THR A 169 -9.60 -12.71 22.85
CA THR A 169 -8.33 -13.44 22.78
C THR A 169 -8.36 -14.86 23.33
N VAL A 170 -9.44 -15.29 23.98
CA VAL A 170 -9.46 -16.56 24.73
C VAL A 170 -9.52 -17.79 23.82
N ASP A 171 -10.22 -17.70 22.68
CA ASP A 171 -10.46 -18.86 21.80
C ASP A 171 -9.79 -18.75 20.42
N LEU A 172 -8.83 -17.85 20.27
CA LEU A 172 -8.24 -17.59 18.92
C LEU A 172 -7.49 -18.80 18.37
N CYS A 173 -6.81 -19.59 19.21
CA CYS A 173 -6.10 -20.79 18.76
C CYS A 173 -7.09 -21.85 18.24
N ASP A 174 -8.22 -22.03 18.94
CA ASP A 174 -9.26 -22.98 18.51
C ASP A 174 -9.89 -22.54 17.18
N ILE A 175 -10.11 -21.23 17.01
CA ILE A 175 -10.60 -20.64 15.76
C ILE A 175 -9.59 -20.86 14.61
N ILE A 176 -8.31 -20.68 14.87
CA ILE A 176 -7.25 -20.91 13.89
C ILE A 176 -7.22 -22.39 13.47
N ASP A 177 -7.31 -23.32 14.42
CA ASP A 177 -7.33 -24.76 14.13
C ASP A 177 -8.62 -25.18 13.40
N GLU A 178 -9.74 -24.50 13.66
CA GLU A 178 -10.99 -24.68 12.93
C GLU A 178 -10.86 -24.25 11.44
N LEU A 179 -10.27 -23.07 11.19
CA LEU A 179 -10.33 -22.42 9.89
C LEU A 179 -9.25 -22.90 8.92
N PHE A 180 -8.05 -23.22 9.39
CA PHE A 180 -6.88 -23.39 8.52
C PHE A 180 -6.36 -24.83 8.47
N GLU A 181 -5.67 -25.16 7.37
CA GLU A 181 -4.92 -26.40 7.29
C GLU A 181 -3.88 -26.54 8.42
N PRO A 182 -3.62 -27.77 8.92
CA PRO A 182 -2.83 -27.98 10.14
C PRO A 182 -1.44 -27.32 10.15
N GLY A 183 -0.75 -27.31 9.00
CA GLY A 183 0.59 -26.73 8.89
C GLY A 183 0.56 -25.21 9.08
N PHE A 184 -0.39 -24.53 8.47
CA PHE A 184 -0.57 -23.09 8.61
C PHE A 184 -1.14 -22.74 10.00
N ALA A 185 -2.13 -23.52 10.49
CA ALA A 185 -2.71 -23.35 11.82
C ALA A 185 -1.62 -23.40 12.91
N SER A 186 -0.72 -24.39 12.86
CA SER A 186 0.40 -24.49 13.80
C SER A 186 1.34 -23.28 13.75
N SER A 187 1.61 -22.76 12.56
CA SER A 187 2.44 -21.57 12.40
C SER A 187 1.76 -20.32 12.92
N MET A 188 0.46 -20.15 12.64
CA MET A 188 -0.33 -19.02 13.11
C MET A 188 -0.52 -19.04 14.62
N ASN A 189 -0.77 -20.22 15.23
CA ASN A 189 -0.86 -20.38 16.67
C ASN A 189 0.44 -19.99 17.36
N ARG A 190 1.60 -20.39 16.83
CA ARG A 190 2.90 -19.96 17.35
C ARG A 190 3.06 -18.44 17.27
N TYR A 191 2.67 -17.83 16.16
CA TYR A 191 2.67 -16.38 16.00
C TYR A 191 1.82 -15.69 17.07
N VAL A 192 0.55 -16.08 17.24
CA VAL A 192 -0.36 -15.52 18.25
C VAL A 192 0.16 -15.75 19.68
N LEU A 193 0.65 -16.95 20.00
CA LEU A 193 1.20 -17.26 21.31
C LEU A 193 2.47 -16.47 21.63
N SER A 194 3.32 -16.19 20.64
CA SER A 194 4.52 -15.36 20.83
C SER A 194 4.16 -13.94 21.27
N PHE A 195 3.05 -13.39 20.80
CA PHE A 195 2.54 -12.08 21.23
C PHE A 195 1.91 -12.12 22.64
N ARG A 196 1.21 -13.20 22.98
CA ARG A 196 0.63 -13.38 24.34
C ARG A 196 1.69 -13.49 25.43
N LYS A 197 2.78 -14.23 25.18
CA LYS A 197 3.88 -14.40 26.15
C LYS A 197 4.65 -13.12 26.41
N ARG A 198 4.87 -12.31 25.39
CA ARG A 198 5.59 -11.03 25.51
C ARG A 198 4.86 -9.98 26.34
N SER A 199 3.54 -10.10 26.48
CA SER A 199 2.76 -9.23 27.37
C SER A 199 2.78 -9.64 28.85
N HIS A 200 3.38 -10.80 29.20
CA HIS A 200 3.32 -11.34 30.57
C HIS A 200 4.64 -11.84 31.18
N ASP A 201 5.70 -12.20 30.41
CA ASP A 201 6.92 -12.78 30.98
C ASP A 201 8.20 -12.44 30.21
N GLU A 202 9.21 -11.95 30.93
CA GLU A 202 10.54 -11.54 30.40
C GLU A 202 11.53 -12.69 30.12
N GLU A 203 11.23 -13.98 30.32
CA GLU A 203 12.25 -15.05 30.47
C GLU A 203 12.40 -16.07 29.32
N TYR A 204 11.68 -16.04 28.20
CA TYR A 204 11.76 -17.10 27.18
C TYR A 204 12.13 -16.60 25.77
N PHE A 205 13.38 -16.22 25.55
CA PHE A 205 13.81 -15.59 24.29
C PHE A 205 14.60 -16.50 23.31
N ASN A 206 14.82 -17.79 23.56
CA ASN A 206 15.88 -18.55 22.84
C ASN A 206 15.43 -19.69 21.89
N GLU A 207 14.15 -19.87 21.55
CA GLU A 207 13.74 -21.02 20.71
C GLU A 207 13.01 -20.72 19.41
N TYR A 208 13.01 -19.47 18.88
CA TYR A 208 12.24 -19.11 17.68
C TYR A 208 13.09 -18.54 16.54
N GLU A 209 14.07 -19.32 16.04
CA GLU A 209 14.86 -18.94 14.85
C GLU A 209 14.05 -18.95 13.55
N ASP A 210 12.96 -19.73 13.44
CA ASP A 210 12.23 -19.92 12.17
C ASP A 210 11.22 -18.80 11.81
N PHE A 211 10.93 -17.87 12.72
CA PHE A 211 10.05 -16.72 12.46
C PHE A 211 10.80 -15.41 12.18
N ASN A 212 12.13 -15.43 12.18
CA ASN A 212 12.97 -14.27 11.85
C ASN A 212 12.77 -13.73 10.41
N ASP A 213 12.10 -14.49 9.55
CA ASP A 213 11.70 -14.04 8.22
C ASP A 213 10.55 -12.99 8.22
N ILE A 214 9.90 -12.77 9.36
CA ILE A 214 8.77 -11.82 9.50
C ILE A 214 9.13 -10.66 10.41
N THR A 215 10.25 -10.70 11.13
CA THR A 215 10.62 -9.67 12.10
C THR A 215 11.29 -8.47 11.45
N LEU A 216 10.94 -7.29 11.95
CA LEU A 216 11.61 -6.02 11.73
C LEU A 216 13.13 -6.14 11.96
N ASP A 217 13.91 -5.53 11.08
CA ASP A 217 15.32 -5.27 11.30
C ASP A 217 15.48 -4.56 12.68
N ALA A 218 16.22 -5.21 13.57
CA ALA A 218 16.40 -4.83 14.97
C ALA A 218 17.24 -3.54 15.17
N SER A 219 17.40 -2.71 14.15
CA SER A 219 18.12 -1.44 14.23
C SER A 219 17.30 -0.27 14.80
N VAL A 220 16.03 -0.50 15.20
CA VAL A 220 15.23 0.49 15.90
C VAL A 220 15.48 0.38 17.41
N GLU A 221 16.15 1.36 17.93
CA GLU A 221 16.50 1.52 19.35
C GLU A 221 15.34 1.26 20.30
N THR A 222 15.60 0.41 21.27
CA THR A 222 14.91 0.02 22.50
C THR A 222 13.94 -1.17 22.41
N ASN A 223 14.28 -2.25 23.11
CA ASN A 223 13.53 -3.52 23.21
C ASN A 223 12.05 -3.35 23.61
N PHE A 224 11.69 -2.39 24.45
CA PHE A 224 10.33 -2.20 24.94
C PHE A 224 9.37 -1.63 23.87
N LEU A 225 9.82 -0.64 23.09
CA LEU A 225 9.01 -0.07 22.01
C LEU A 225 8.77 -1.07 20.87
N SER A 226 9.75 -1.95 20.61
CA SER A 226 9.64 -2.98 19.58
C SER A 226 8.60 -4.07 19.94
N GLU A 227 8.46 -4.41 21.22
CA GLU A 227 7.48 -5.40 21.70
C GLU A 227 6.06 -4.88 21.59
N GLU A 228 5.81 -3.65 22.01
CA GLU A 228 4.50 -3.02 21.88
C GLU A 228 4.09 -2.87 20.41
N ILE A 229 5.02 -2.43 19.55
CA ILE A 229 4.79 -2.32 18.11
C ILE A 229 4.42 -3.68 17.51
N ASN A 230 5.14 -4.74 17.86
CA ASN A 230 4.87 -6.08 17.33
C ASN A 230 3.52 -6.62 17.80
N ALA A 231 3.16 -6.43 19.07
CA ALA A 231 1.87 -6.82 19.60
C ALA A 231 0.71 -6.11 18.86
N ARG A 232 0.86 -4.80 18.61
CA ARG A 232 -0.15 -4.01 17.89
C ARG A 232 -0.23 -4.36 16.41
N LYS A 233 0.88 -4.71 15.78
CA LYS A 233 0.88 -5.24 14.41
C LYS A 233 0.14 -6.57 14.31
N ALA A 234 0.31 -7.46 15.29
CA ALA A 234 -0.45 -8.70 15.33
C ALA A 234 -1.94 -8.46 15.50
N SER A 235 -2.33 -7.45 16.29
CA SER A 235 -3.73 -7.11 16.48
C SER A 235 -4.43 -6.75 15.15
N TYR A 236 -3.70 -6.20 14.19
CA TYR A 236 -4.22 -5.92 12.85
C TYR A 236 -4.66 -7.19 12.10
N VAL A 237 -3.86 -8.25 12.16
CA VAL A 237 -4.21 -9.56 11.57
C VAL A 237 -5.40 -10.18 12.27
N VAL A 238 -5.37 -10.18 13.61
CA VAL A 238 -6.43 -10.73 14.45
C VAL A 238 -7.75 -10.02 14.21
N ASP A 239 -7.74 -8.69 14.13
CA ASP A 239 -8.94 -7.90 13.85
C ASP A 239 -9.57 -8.25 12.52
N PHE A 240 -8.76 -8.42 11.46
CA PHE A 240 -9.25 -8.86 10.16
C PHE A 240 -9.94 -10.23 10.27
N MET A 241 -9.30 -11.20 10.94
CA MET A 241 -9.86 -12.54 11.12
C MET A 241 -11.17 -12.52 11.90
N MET A 242 -11.23 -11.77 12.99
CA MET A 242 -12.42 -11.68 13.85
C MET A 242 -13.60 -10.98 13.16
N ARG A 243 -13.34 -9.91 12.40
CA ARG A 243 -14.37 -9.23 11.62
C ARG A 243 -14.97 -10.10 10.52
N ASN A 244 -14.17 -10.99 9.95
CA ASN A 244 -14.57 -11.90 8.86
C ASN A 244 -14.90 -13.31 9.35
N LEU A 245 -14.92 -13.60 10.66
CA LEU A 245 -14.98 -14.96 11.21
C LEU A 245 -16.16 -15.77 10.65
N GLU A 246 -17.36 -15.22 10.65
CA GLU A 246 -18.53 -15.91 10.15
C GLU A 246 -18.47 -16.19 8.64
N LEU A 247 -17.89 -15.28 7.85
CA LEU A 247 -17.67 -15.46 6.42
C LEU A 247 -16.60 -16.53 6.16
N LEU A 248 -15.51 -16.54 6.95
CA LEU A 248 -14.45 -17.55 6.85
C LEU A 248 -15.00 -18.95 7.19
N ARG A 249 -15.84 -19.07 8.22
CA ARG A 249 -16.53 -20.32 8.55
C ARG A 249 -17.50 -20.77 7.48
N ALA A 250 -18.31 -19.85 6.97
CA ALA A 250 -19.25 -20.15 5.89
C ALA A 250 -18.52 -20.64 4.63
N PHE A 251 -17.41 -19.95 4.26
CA PHE A 251 -16.59 -20.36 3.12
C PHE A 251 -15.95 -21.74 3.33
N ASN A 252 -15.44 -22.05 4.52
CA ASN A 252 -14.91 -23.39 4.80
C ASN A 252 -15.96 -24.50 4.75
N ALA A 253 -17.20 -24.21 5.18
CA ALA A 253 -18.29 -25.18 5.16
C ALA A 253 -18.85 -25.41 3.74
N ALA A 254 -18.94 -24.36 2.94
CA ALA A 254 -19.43 -24.40 1.56
C ALA A 254 -18.71 -23.32 0.74
N PRO A 255 -17.57 -23.65 0.11
CA PRO A 255 -16.80 -22.69 -0.68
C PRO A 255 -17.63 -22.12 -1.82
N ASP A 256 -17.80 -20.81 -1.84
CA ASP A 256 -18.50 -20.09 -2.90
C ASP A 256 -17.81 -18.76 -3.23
N ARG A 257 -18.03 -18.27 -4.44
CA ARG A 257 -17.40 -17.08 -4.96
C ARG A 257 -17.83 -15.82 -4.22
N GLU A 258 -19.06 -15.74 -3.74
CA GLU A 258 -19.60 -14.54 -3.11
C GLU A 258 -18.98 -14.30 -1.74
N ASN A 259 -18.86 -15.35 -0.91
CA ASN A 259 -18.19 -15.26 0.39
C ASN A 259 -16.72 -14.87 0.21
N LEU A 260 -15.99 -15.50 -0.73
CA LEU A 260 -14.59 -15.13 -0.97
C LEU A 260 -14.45 -13.71 -1.52
N ARG A 261 -15.38 -13.24 -2.34
CA ARG A 261 -15.41 -11.87 -2.84
C ARG A 261 -15.53 -10.87 -1.70
N ILE A 262 -16.43 -11.11 -0.74
CA ILE A 262 -16.63 -10.21 0.40
C ILE A 262 -15.39 -10.18 1.29
N ILE A 263 -14.79 -11.35 1.58
CA ILE A 263 -13.53 -11.46 2.34
C ILE A 263 -12.41 -10.70 1.63
N TYR A 264 -12.29 -10.89 0.31
CA TYR A 264 -11.27 -10.22 -0.50
C TYR A 264 -11.48 -8.70 -0.54
N GLU A 265 -12.72 -8.23 -0.69
CA GLU A 265 -13.02 -6.79 -0.65
C GLU A 265 -12.69 -6.15 0.70
N ASP A 266 -12.90 -6.85 1.82
CA ASP A 266 -12.48 -6.36 3.14
C ASP A 266 -10.96 -6.38 3.29
N PHE A 267 -10.30 -7.39 2.74
CA PHE A 267 -8.84 -7.45 2.67
C PHE A 267 -8.27 -6.25 1.89
N ILE A 268 -8.79 -5.92 0.71
CA ILE A 268 -8.36 -4.76 -0.06
C ILE A 268 -8.59 -3.44 0.71
N LYS A 269 -9.68 -3.31 1.46
CA LYS A 269 -9.86 -2.14 2.35
C LYS A 269 -8.77 -2.04 3.40
N CYS A 270 -8.33 -3.18 3.97
CA CYS A 270 -7.21 -3.18 4.90
C CYS A 270 -5.91 -2.70 4.24
N THR A 271 -5.61 -3.14 3.00
CA THR A 271 -4.42 -2.67 2.28
C THR A 271 -4.48 -1.16 2.03
N HIS A 272 -5.64 -0.63 1.66
CA HIS A 272 -5.82 0.80 1.42
C HIS A 272 -5.79 1.63 2.72
N ASP A 273 -6.24 1.09 3.85
CA ASP A 273 -6.11 1.74 5.16
C ASP A 273 -4.63 1.85 5.60
N ALA A 274 -3.80 0.87 5.23
CA ALA A 274 -2.36 0.85 5.50
C ALA A 274 -1.50 1.48 4.38
N CYS A 275 -2.12 2.04 3.34
CA CYS A 275 -1.43 2.65 2.20
C CYS A 275 -0.54 3.81 2.64
N THR A 276 0.69 3.89 2.13
CA THR A 276 1.60 5.00 2.40
C THR A 276 1.08 6.30 1.77
N VAL A 277 0.95 7.34 2.58
CA VAL A 277 0.63 8.70 2.15
C VAL A 277 1.82 9.59 2.43
N LEU A 278 2.34 10.23 1.38
CA LEU A 278 3.48 11.13 1.46
C LEU A 278 3.04 12.57 1.21
N ARG A 279 3.43 13.48 2.11
CA ARG A 279 3.33 14.91 1.89
C ARG A 279 4.70 15.47 1.58
N MET A 280 4.80 16.22 0.50
CA MET A 280 6.04 16.84 0.07
C MET A 280 5.87 18.37 0.02
N ALA A 281 6.87 19.09 0.53
CA ALA A 281 6.90 20.55 0.51
C ALA A 281 8.22 21.02 -0.09
N TYR A 282 8.16 21.58 -1.30
CA TYR A 282 9.33 22.09 -2.00
C TYR A 282 9.12 23.54 -2.42
N SER A 283 10.01 24.42 -1.95
CA SER A 283 9.91 25.84 -2.25
C SER A 283 8.51 26.40 -1.91
N THR A 284 7.74 26.76 -2.93
CA THR A 284 6.38 27.31 -2.78
C THR A 284 5.28 26.33 -3.14
N LYS A 285 5.61 25.05 -3.40
CA LYS A 285 4.66 24.02 -3.83
C LYS A 285 4.57 22.89 -2.84
N THR A 286 3.36 22.42 -2.62
CA THR A 286 3.08 21.27 -1.78
C THR A 286 2.36 20.18 -2.56
N PHE A 287 2.73 18.92 -2.29
CA PHE A 287 2.19 17.73 -2.96
C PHE A 287 1.69 16.76 -1.92
N LEU A 288 0.55 16.13 -2.19
CA LEU A 288 0.04 15.00 -1.43
C LEU A 288 -0.09 13.78 -2.35
N LEU A 289 0.76 12.78 -2.13
CA LEU A 289 0.79 11.52 -2.86
C LEU A 289 0.12 10.46 -2.01
N THR A 290 -0.99 9.94 -2.48
CA THR A 290 -1.94 9.19 -1.65
C THR A 290 -1.98 7.70 -1.94
N GLY A 291 -1.32 7.22 -3.02
CA GLY A 291 -1.55 5.87 -3.53
C GLY A 291 -3.06 5.59 -3.63
N ASP A 292 -3.51 4.51 -3.02
CA ASP A 292 -4.92 4.11 -2.98
C ASP A 292 -5.57 4.28 -1.60
N ALA A 293 -5.04 5.20 -0.79
CA ALA A 293 -5.52 5.47 0.57
C ALA A 293 -7.04 5.59 0.65
N SER A 294 -7.62 4.94 1.66
CA SER A 294 -9.06 4.96 1.90
C SER A 294 -9.54 6.28 2.52
N LYS A 295 -10.86 6.54 2.49
CA LYS A 295 -11.46 7.69 3.20
C LYS A 295 -11.14 7.69 4.69
N LYS A 296 -11.01 6.51 5.32
CA LYS A 296 -10.69 6.41 6.75
C LYS A 296 -9.33 7.03 7.06
N VAL A 297 -8.36 6.87 6.16
CA VAL A 297 -7.04 7.51 6.28
C VAL A 297 -7.19 9.01 6.38
N PHE A 298 -7.87 9.65 5.43
CA PHE A 298 -8.06 11.11 5.45
C PHE A 298 -8.85 11.59 6.67
N HIS A 299 -9.94 10.89 7.04
CA HIS A 299 -10.70 11.24 8.24
C HIS A 299 -9.85 11.12 9.51
N ARG A 300 -8.93 10.13 9.58
CA ARG A 300 -7.97 10.03 10.68
C ARG A 300 -7.03 11.23 10.69
N LEU A 301 -6.38 11.52 9.55
CA LEU A 301 -5.43 12.63 9.45
C LEU A 301 -6.08 13.97 9.84
N MET A 302 -7.31 14.21 9.39
CA MET A 302 -8.10 15.39 9.75
C MET A 302 -8.43 15.44 11.24
N ARG A 303 -8.89 14.33 11.81
CA ARG A 303 -9.24 14.22 13.24
C ARG A 303 -8.02 14.45 14.14
N GLU A 304 -6.87 13.97 13.74
CA GLU A 304 -5.60 14.12 14.46
C GLU A 304 -4.92 15.46 14.21
N GLY A 305 -5.51 16.31 13.37
CA GLY A 305 -5.01 17.67 13.08
C GLY A 305 -3.72 17.69 12.27
N LEU A 306 -3.43 16.62 11.53
CA LEU A 306 -2.24 16.57 10.67
C LEU A 306 -2.45 17.46 9.44
N ASP A 307 -1.38 18.16 9.04
CA ASP A 307 -1.42 19.01 7.85
C ASP A 307 -1.45 18.18 6.57
N ILE A 308 -2.62 18.09 5.94
CA ILE A 308 -2.84 17.44 4.64
C ILE A 308 -3.00 18.44 3.49
N THR A 309 -2.83 19.74 3.74
CA THR A 309 -2.97 20.76 2.68
C THR A 309 -1.93 20.56 1.60
N ALA A 310 -2.35 20.69 0.33
CA ALA A 310 -1.45 20.53 -0.81
C ALA A 310 -1.94 21.29 -2.04
N ASP A 311 -1.02 21.92 -2.78
CA ASP A 311 -1.34 22.52 -4.09
C ASP A 311 -1.66 21.45 -5.15
N TYR A 312 -0.97 20.31 -5.06
CA TYR A 312 -1.09 19.19 -5.99
C TYR A 312 -1.50 17.93 -5.25
N LEU A 313 -2.62 17.36 -5.63
CA LEU A 313 -3.14 16.11 -5.09
C LEU A 313 -3.05 15.01 -6.13
N LYS A 314 -2.22 13.96 -5.90
CA LYS A 314 -2.42 12.69 -6.60
C LYS A 314 -3.68 12.05 -6.05
N MET A 315 -4.69 11.95 -6.89
CA MET A 315 -6.00 11.44 -6.48
C MET A 315 -5.91 9.98 -6.00
N PRO A 316 -6.49 9.65 -4.85
CA PRO A 316 -6.46 8.29 -4.33
C PRO A 316 -7.22 7.33 -5.25
N HIS A 317 -6.68 6.12 -5.39
CA HIS A 317 -7.28 5.01 -6.13
C HIS A 317 -7.83 5.44 -7.49
N HIS A 318 -6.96 6.09 -8.27
CA HIS A 318 -7.22 6.53 -9.65
C HIS A 318 -8.47 7.39 -9.83
N GLY A 319 -8.87 8.12 -8.80
CA GLY A 319 -10.09 8.93 -8.80
C GLY A 319 -11.37 8.14 -8.49
N SER A 320 -11.26 7.14 -7.61
CA SER A 320 -12.42 6.40 -7.09
C SER A 320 -13.25 7.24 -6.12
N LYS A 321 -14.56 7.30 -6.33
CA LYS A 321 -15.51 7.96 -5.43
C LYS A 321 -15.61 7.31 -4.05
N GLN A 322 -15.10 6.09 -3.92
CA GLN A 322 -15.04 5.40 -2.64
C GLN A 322 -13.91 5.91 -1.75
N ASN A 323 -12.90 6.60 -2.33
CA ASN A 323 -11.70 7.03 -1.64
C ASN A 323 -11.63 8.53 -1.37
N ILE A 324 -12.50 9.34 -1.98
CA ILE A 324 -12.51 10.81 -1.83
C ILE A 324 -13.93 11.35 -1.60
N THR A 325 -14.04 12.46 -0.87
CA THR A 325 -15.31 13.22 -0.66
C THR A 325 -15.04 14.71 -0.80
N GLU A 326 -16.10 15.52 -0.88
CA GLU A 326 -16.00 16.98 -0.89
C GLU A 326 -15.33 17.51 0.39
N GLU A 327 -15.66 16.93 1.56
CA GLU A 327 -15.06 17.28 2.85
C GLU A 327 -13.55 17.07 2.85
N ILE A 328 -13.08 15.94 2.29
CA ILE A 328 -11.65 15.65 2.17
C ILE A 328 -10.96 16.64 1.23
N LEU A 329 -11.59 16.96 0.08
CA LEU A 329 -11.07 17.97 -0.84
C LEU A 329 -11.01 19.35 -0.19
N ASP A 330 -12.00 19.72 0.63
CA ASP A 330 -12.02 20.99 1.36
C ASP A 330 -10.92 21.07 2.43
N ALA A 331 -10.54 19.93 3.00
CA ALA A 331 -9.43 19.87 3.95
C ALA A 331 -8.06 19.91 3.25
N ILE A 332 -7.92 19.28 2.07
CA ILE A 332 -6.65 19.28 1.31
C ILE A 332 -6.45 20.60 0.56
N GLN A 333 -7.53 21.21 0.03
CA GLN A 333 -7.54 22.46 -0.74
C GLN A 333 -6.63 22.43 -2.00
N PRO A 334 -6.66 21.38 -2.82
CA PRO A 334 -5.76 21.28 -3.94
C PRO A 334 -6.15 22.28 -5.05
N LYS A 335 -5.13 22.84 -5.71
CA LYS A 335 -5.29 23.62 -6.94
C LYS A 335 -5.37 22.71 -8.15
N VAL A 336 -4.62 21.60 -8.10
CA VAL A 336 -4.50 20.64 -9.19
C VAL A 336 -4.67 19.22 -8.65
N ALA A 337 -5.56 18.45 -9.28
CA ALA A 337 -5.73 17.02 -9.05
C ALA A 337 -5.04 16.23 -10.18
N ILE A 338 -4.18 15.30 -9.84
CA ILE A 338 -3.46 14.43 -10.79
C ILE A 338 -4.10 13.04 -10.70
N ILE A 339 -4.50 12.47 -11.84
CA ILE A 339 -5.14 11.16 -11.91
C ILE A 339 -4.39 10.26 -12.89
N SER A 340 -3.83 9.18 -12.38
CA SER A 340 -3.30 8.09 -13.18
C SER A 340 -4.43 7.14 -13.54
N HIS A 341 -4.62 6.85 -14.82
CA HIS A 341 -5.65 5.92 -15.25
C HIS A 341 -5.46 5.51 -16.73
N ASN A 342 -6.10 4.42 -17.14
CA ASN A 342 -6.07 3.93 -18.51
C ASN A 342 -7.44 3.89 -19.18
N ASN A 343 -8.49 4.45 -18.58
CA ASN A 343 -9.87 4.34 -19.02
C ASN A 343 -10.44 2.92 -19.11
N ARG A 344 -9.77 1.94 -18.58
CA ARG A 344 -10.37 0.61 -18.47
C ARG A 344 -11.49 0.65 -17.43
N ARG A 345 -12.56 -0.04 -17.76
CA ARG A 345 -13.64 -0.30 -16.80
C ARG A 345 -13.17 -1.36 -15.84
N PHE A 346 -13.14 -1.05 -14.55
CA PHE A 346 -12.99 -2.04 -13.50
C PHE A 346 -14.33 -2.69 -13.23
N GLY A 347 -14.41 -4.01 -13.32
CA GLY A 347 -15.66 -4.72 -13.09
C GLY A 347 -16.71 -4.43 -14.17
N LYS A 348 -17.97 -4.28 -13.77
CA LYS A 348 -19.09 -4.01 -14.68
C LYS A 348 -19.04 -2.58 -15.22
N ALA A 349 -19.58 -2.38 -16.38
CA ALA A 349 -19.53 -1.17 -17.22
C ALA A 349 -19.80 0.20 -16.53
N LYS A 350 -20.25 0.21 -15.29
CA LYS A 350 -20.55 1.42 -14.50
C LYS A 350 -19.36 1.91 -13.65
N ASP A 351 -18.31 1.10 -13.49
CA ASP A 351 -17.22 1.36 -12.53
C ASP A 351 -15.91 1.72 -13.25
N SER A 352 -15.99 2.66 -14.21
CA SER A 352 -14.77 3.20 -14.81
C SER A 352 -14.08 4.18 -13.86
N LEU A 353 -12.79 4.04 -13.66
CA LEU A 353 -11.95 5.03 -13.00
C LEU A 353 -11.32 5.96 -14.05
N PRO A 354 -11.23 7.27 -13.75
CA PRO A 354 -11.88 7.96 -12.64
C PRO A 354 -13.42 7.93 -12.73
N ASN A 355 -14.09 7.94 -11.59
CA ASN A 355 -15.55 8.06 -11.59
C ASN A 355 -15.98 9.44 -12.06
N MET A 356 -17.10 9.51 -12.82
CA MET A 356 -17.60 10.79 -13.31
C MET A 356 -17.95 11.76 -12.19
N GLU A 357 -18.55 11.24 -11.12
CA GLU A 357 -18.92 12.04 -9.94
C GLU A 357 -17.69 12.73 -9.30
N VAL A 358 -16.51 12.10 -9.35
CA VAL A 358 -15.27 12.72 -8.88
C VAL A 358 -14.81 13.84 -9.80
N LEU A 359 -14.89 13.65 -11.12
CA LEU A 359 -14.53 14.69 -12.08
C LEU A 359 -15.49 15.89 -11.99
N GLU A 360 -16.78 15.64 -11.80
CA GLU A 360 -17.78 16.70 -11.57
C GLU A 360 -17.52 17.46 -10.26
N MET A 361 -17.18 16.74 -9.19
CA MET A 361 -16.81 17.32 -7.90
C MET A 361 -15.60 18.25 -8.02
N LEU A 362 -14.54 17.81 -8.71
CA LEU A 362 -13.34 18.61 -8.96
C LEU A 362 -13.66 19.85 -9.80
N GLY A 363 -14.46 19.69 -10.86
CA GLY A 363 -14.90 20.80 -11.71
C GLY A 363 -15.72 21.84 -10.96
N ASN A 364 -16.67 21.40 -10.11
CA ASN A 364 -17.50 22.30 -9.29
C ASN A 364 -16.70 23.12 -8.28
N LYS A 365 -15.57 22.55 -7.80
CA LYS A 365 -14.63 23.24 -6.88
C LYS A 365 -13.60 24.09 -7.62
N GLY A 366 -13.59 24.10 -8.95
CA GLY A 366 -12.61 24.83 -9.76
C GLY A 366 -11.19 24.27 -9.68
N ILE A 367 -11.05 23.00 -9.34
CA ILE A 367 -9.78 22.29 -9.26
C ILE A 367 -9.38 21.85 -10.67
N ASP A 368 -8.18 22.26 -11.12
CA ASP A 368 -7.63 21.81 -12.40
C ASP A 368 -7.31 20.30 -12.35
N VAL A 369 -7.56 19.58 -13.47
CA VAL A 369 -7.34 18.14 -13.54
C VAL A 369 -6.29 17.81 -14.58
N MET A 370 -5.26 17.06 -14.14
CA MET A 370 -4.21 16.49 -14.99
C MET A 370 -4.42 14.98 -15.09
N LEU A 371 -4.64 14.47 -16.29
CA LEU A 371 -4.83 13.03 -16.56
C LEU A 371 -3.59 12.47 -17.26
N THR A 372 -3.13 11.29 -16.83
CA THR A 372 -2.01 10.61 -17.50
C THR A 372 -2.39 10.01 -18.86
N ASN A 373 -3.68 9.90 -19.14
CA ASN A 373 -4.22 9.37 -20.39
C ASN A 373 -5.22 10.34 -21.03
N ASP A 374 -5.29 10.38 -22.39
CA ASP A 374 -6.00 11.38 -23.22
C ASP A 374 -7.53 11.28 -23.21
N VAL A 375 -8.15 10.92 -22.15
CA VAL A 375 -9.61 10.93 -22.15
C VAL A 375 -10.15 12.24 -21.60
N CYS A 376 -10.30 13.19 -22.51
CA CYS A 376 -11.13 14.36 -22.28
C CYS A 376 -12.59 13.92 -22.17
N LYS A 377 -13.10 13.80 -20.95
CA LYS A 377 -14.53 13.77 -20.71
C LYS A 377 -15.06 15.21 -20.76
N GLN A 378 -16.25 15.41 -21.34
CA GLN A 378 -16.87 16.73 -21.47
C GLN A 378 -16.86 17.46 -20.12
N ASN A 379 -16.48 18.73 -20.13
CA ASN A 379 -16.44 19.68 -19.00
C ASN A 379 -15.25 19.54 -18.02
N VAL A 380 -14.21 18.77 -18.32
CA VAL A 380 -12.99 18.74 -17.51
C VAL A 380 -11.87 19.43 -18.30
N ARG A 381 -11.18 20.37 -17.66
CA ARG A 381 -10.00 21.02 -18.25
C ARG A 381 -8.83 20.05 -18.21
N CYS A 382 -8.65 19.26 -19.28
CA CYS A 382 -7.52 18.34 -19.41
C CYS A 382 -6.26 19.12 -19.75
N MET A 383 -5.22 18.98 -18.94
CA MET A 383 -3.91 19.62 -19.17
C MET A 383 -2.90 18.66 -19.81
N SER A 384 -3.21 17.37 -19.95
CA SER A 384 -2.29 16.39 -20.54
C SER A 384 -2.46 16.26 -22.06
N LYS A 385 -1.33 16.17 -22.76
CA LYS A 385 -1.27 15.76 -24.16
C LYS A 385 -0.65 14.39 -24.22
N SER A 386 -1.42 13.37 -24.54
CA SER A 386 -0.88 12.02 -24.58
C SER A 386 -1.05 11.34 -25.93
N SER A 387 -0.20 10.41 -26.27
CA SER A 387 -0.38 9.54 -27.43
C SER A 387 0.07 8.09 -27.21
N HIS A 388 1.04 7.78 -26.32
CA HIS A 388 1.54 6.41 -26.17
C HIS A 388 1.79 6.02 -24.70
N LEU A 389 1.28 4.85 -24.29
CA LEU A 389 1.53 4.26 -22.99
C LEU A 389 3.03 4.01 -22.78
N GLY A 390 3.54 4.37 -21.62
CA GLY A 390 4.90 4.10 -21.19
C GLY A 390 5.96 5.14 -21.61
N ASP A 391 5.70 6.01 -22.61
CA ASP A 391 6.63 7.06 -23.03
C ASP A 391 6.24 8.44 -22.53
N GLN A 392 5.08 8.54 -21.90
CA GLN A 392 4.47 9.81 -21.55
C GLN A 392 4.31 9.99 -20.06
N PHE A 393 4.37 11.22 -19.66
CA PHE A 393 4.22 11.63 -18.27
C PHE A 393 3.56 13.02 -18.22
N VAL A 394 2.91 13.27 -17.12
CA VAL A 394 2.51 14.61 -16.70
C VAL A 394 3.67 15.15 -15.87
N GLU A 395 4.29 16.23 -16.35
CA GLU A 395 5.35 16.91 -15.63
C GLU A 395 4.76 18.07 -14.84
N VAL A 396 5.07 18.09 -13.55
CA VAL A 396 4.69 19.17 -12.65
C VAL A 396 5.98 19.86 -12.21
N LEU A 397 6.16 21.07 -12.68
CA LEU A 397 7.35 21.90 -12.43
C LEU A 397 7.17 22.77 -11.20
#